data_3c36650d4d6049e87e2d122b7df0367d
#
_entry.id   3c36650d4d6049e87e2d122b7df0367d
#
_cell.length_a   1.000
_cell.length_b   1.000
_cell.length_c   1.000
_cell.angle_alpha   90.00
_cell.angle_beta   90.00
_cell.angle_gamma   90.00
#
_symmetry.space_group_name_H-M   'P 1'
#
loop_
_entity.id
_entity.type
_entity.pdbx_description
1 polymer ?
#
loop_
_entity_poly.entity_id
_entity_poly.type
_entity_poly.pdbx_seq_one_letter_code
_entity_poly.pdbx_strand_id
1 'polypeptide(L)'
;CSFVKTDGKKFAIVSSELVPIYGYYFNGGLGIKFYRPKSEYRFMYAGDLPKPYIFGWNKLPTSGERVFITGGEKDVLSLAAHGFYGIAFNSETAKVPEDKLKELSERFKEIIFLYDSDETGIKESKERVEDFKNRYNVSRLQLPLEGSKKEKDISDYFAIGNTTEDFVELINEQRT
;
A
#
# COMPACT_ATOMS: atom_id res chain seq x y z
N CYS A 1 -7.08 15.55 17.21
CA CYS A 1 -5.68 15.97 17.04
C CYS A 1 -5.61 17.47 16.75
N SER A 2 -4.66 18.18 17.34
CA SER A 2 -4.38 19.60 17.09
C SER A 2 -3.04 19.74 16.38
N PHE A 3 -2.96 20.68 15.46
CA PHE A 3 -1.78 20.94 14.62
C PHE A 3 -1.45 22.42 14.60
N VAL A 4 -0.18 22.72 14.38
CA VAL A 4 0.28 24.07 14.08
C VAL A 4 0.82 24.06 12.66
N LYS A 5 0.26 24.92 11.80
CA LYS A 5 0.76 25.12 10.45
C LYS A 5 2.11 25.87 10.48
N THR A 6 2.82 25.82 9.37
CA THR A 6 4.08 26.56 9.20
C THR A 6 3.92 28.07 9.36
N ASP A 7 2.71 28.61 9.13
CA ASP A 7 2.37 30.02 9.36
C ASP A 7 1.96 30.33 10.81
N GLY A 8 2.12 29.37 11.74
CA GLY A 8 1.78 29.49 13.15
C GLY A 8 0.29 29.33 13.49
N LYS A 9 -0.59 29.18 12.52
CA LYS A 9 -2.02 28.99 12.76
C LYS A 9 -2.30 27.59 13.31
N LYS A 10 -3.03 27.54 14.42
CA LYS A 10 -3.51 26.30 15.01
C LYS A 10 -4.79 25.83 14.31
N PHE A 11 -4.90 24.55 14.07
CA PHE A 11 -6.14 23.92 13.63
C PHE A 11 -6.29 22.55 14.29
N ALA A 12 -7.53 22.08 14.39
CA ALA A 12 -7.83 20.76 14.93
C ALA A 12 -8.64 19.96 13.91
N ILE A 13 -8.39 18.66 13.88
CA ILE A 13 -9.24 17.69 13.20
C ILE A 13 -9.81 16.72 14.24
N VAL A 14 -11.10 16.46 14.14
CA VAL A 14 -11.81 15.60 15.07
C VAL A 14 -12.43 14.45 14.29
N SER A 15 -12.15 13.23 14.72
CA SER A 15 -12.79 12.02 14.20
C SER A 15 -14.12 11.80 14.88
N SER A 16 -15.09 11.33 14.11
CA SER A 16 -16.38 10.85 14.62
C SER A 16 -16.80 9.60 13.82
N GLU A 17 -17.83 8.90 14.28
CA GLU A 17 -18.39 7.76 13.53
C GLU A 17 -18.87 8.16 12.13
N LEU A 18 -19.43 9.36 11.99
CA LEU A 18 -19.90 9.88 10.70
C LEU A 18 -18.76 10.35 9.79
N VAL A 19 -17.68 10.86 10.37
CA VAL A 19 -16.52 11.38 9.64
C VAL A 19 -15.24 10.77 10.26
N PRO A 20 -14.96 9.50 9.96
CA PRO A 20 -13.80 8.81 10.50
C PRO A 20 -12.49 9.38 9.95
N ILE A 21 -11.46 9.37 10.81
CA ILE A 21 -10.09 9.75 10.45
C ILE A 21 -9.17 8.62 10.90
N TYR A 22 -8.40 8.09 9.96
CA TYR A 22 -7.38 7.08 10.23
C TYR A 22 -6.00 7.71 10.23
N GLY A 23 -5.14 7.26 11.13
CA GLY A 23 -3.76 7.76 11.25
C GLY A 23 -2.76 6.64 11.02
N TYR A 24 -1.87 6.81 10.04
CA TYR A 24 -0.75 5.90 9.76
C TYR A 24 0.52 6.54 10.33
N TYR A 25 1.12 5.87 11.33
CA TYR A 25 2.27 6.38 12.07
C TYR A 25 3.59 5.88 11.50
N PHE A 26 4.58 6.76 11.49
CA PHE A 26 5.93 6.52 11.02
C PHE A 26 6.96 6.90 12.09
N ASN A 27 8.16 6.34 12.00
CA ASN A 27 9.31 6.71 12.84
C ASN A 27 8.99 6.76 14.35
N GLY A 28 8.29 5.73 14.85
CA GLY A 28 7.93 5.69 16.27
C GLY A 28 6.92 6.76 16.71
N GLY A 29 6.15 7.31 15.75
CA GLY A 29 5.14 8.33 16.02
C GLY A 29 5.57 9.77 15.73
N LEU A 30 6.79 9.97 15.22
CA LEU A 30 7.28 11.30 14.83
C LEU A 30 6.63 11.83 13.56
N GLY A 31 6.17 10.94 12.67
CA GLY A 31 5.43 11.27 11.46
C GLY A 31 4.07 10.58 11.41
N ILE A 32 3.11 11.24 10.80
CA ILE A 32 1.77 10.69 10.62
C ILE A 32 1.15 11.12 9.29
N LYS A 33 0.56 10.17 8.57
CA LYS A 33 -0.37 10.41 7.45
C LYS A 33 -1.79 10.21 7.94
N PHE A 34 -2.64 11.18 7.75
CA PHE A 34 -4.07 11.09 8.04
C PHE A 34 -4.82 10.75 6.77
N TYR A 35 -5.70 9.75 6.86
CA TYR A 35 -6.66 9.42 5.83
C TYR A 35 -8.06 9.79 6.29
N ARG A 36 -8.74 10.61 5.51
CA ARG A 36 -10.06 11.18 5.76
C ARG A 36 -11.01 10.81 4.62
N PRO A 37 -11.57 9.60 4.60
CA PRO A 37 -12.29 9.05 3.42
C PRO A 37 -13.48 9.89 2.98
N LYS A 38 -14.12 10.62 3.90
CA LYS A 38 -15.30 11.45 3.65
C LYS A 38 -14.99 12.94 3.49
N SER A 39 -13.72 13.33 3.38
CA SER A 39 -13.31 14.72 3.22
C SER A 39 -12.85 14.98 1.78
N GLU A 40 -13.06 16.21 1.28
CA GLU A 40 -12.52 16.67 0.01
C GLU A 40 -10.98 16.48 -0.02
N TYR A 41 -10.30 16.93 1.03
CA TYR A 41 -8.86 16.70 1.22
C TYR A 41 -8.67 15.40 2.00
N ARG A 42 -8.60 14.29 1.26
CA ARG A 42 -8.57 12.94 1.85
C ARG A 42 -7.30 12.65 2.64
N PHE A 43 -6.17 13.24 2.26
CA PHE A 43 -4.88 13.00 2.91
C PHE A 43 -4.30 14.27 3.49
N MET A 44 -3.74 14.14 4.69
CA MET A 44 -2.96 15.18 5.36
C MET A 44 -1.72 14.54 5.98
N TYR A 45 -0.67 15.32 6.11
CA TYR A 45 0.61 14.85 6.64
C TYR A 45 1.08 15.78 7.75
N ALA A 46 1.70 15.21 8.80
CA ALA A 46 2.28 15.97 9.89
C ALA A 46 3.52 15.27 10.47
N GLY A 47 4.42 16.05 11.06
CA GLY A 47 5.64 15.53 11.65
C GLY A 47 6.70 15.11 10.63
N ASP A 48 7.61 14.25 11.08
CA ASP A 48 8.74 13.75 10.28
C ASP A 48 8.39 12.45 9.57
N LEU A 49 8.12 12.55 8.28
CA LEU A 49 7.84 11.40 7.42
C LEU A 49 9.11 10.88 6.75
N PRO A 50 9.26 9.57 6.58
CA PRO A 50 10.44 8.99 5.94
C PRO A 50 10.58 9.42 4.47
N LYS A 51 11.81 9.49 4.01
CA LYS A 51 12.15 9.71 2.60
C LYS A 51 13.12 8.61 2.16
N PRO A 52 12.73 7.73 1.23
CA PRO A 52 11.42 7.67 0.58
C PRO A 52 10.29 7.29 1.54
N TYR A 53 9.07 7.73 1.24
CA TYR A 53 7.89 7.31 1.96
C TYR A 53 7.59 5.84 1.67
N ILE A 54 7.71 4.97 2.69
CA ILE A 54 7.39 3.54 2.57
C ILE A 54 6.68 3.10 3.85
N PHE A 55 5.43 2.72 3.73
CA PHE A 55 4.68 2.13 4.84
C PHE A 55 4.89 0.61 4.90
N GLY A 56 4.98 0.05 6.10
CA GLY A 56 5.14 -1.39 6.30
C GLY A 56 6.58 -1.90 6.28
N TRP A 57 7.57 -1.12 5.81
CA TRP A 57 8.96 -1.56 5.63
C TRP A 57 9.59 -2.19 6.89
N ASN A 58 9.42 -1.55 8.05
CA ASN A 58 9.99 -1.99 9.32
C ASN A 58 9.29 -3.23 9.92
N LYS A 59 8.23 -3.72 9.27
CA LYS A 59 7.49 -4.92 9.66
C LYS A 59 7.83 -6.13 8.80
N LEU A 60 8.62 -5.94 7.75
CA LEU A 60 9.05 -7.02 6.90
C LEU A 60 10.08 -7.92 7.62
N PRO A 61 10.01 -9.25 7.45
CA PRO A 61 11.05 -10.17 7.93
C PRO A 61 12.34 -9.98 7.14
N THR A 62 13.43 -10.53 7.63
CA THR A 62 14.73 -10.50 6.95
C THR A 62 14.77 -11.32 5.67
N SER A 63 13.86 -12.31 5.53
CA SER A 63 13.71 -13.13 4.33
C SER A 63 12.29 -13.69 4.23
N GLY A 64 11.87 -14.02 3.01
CA GLY A 64 10.55 -14.60 2.74
C GLY A 64 10.38 -15.07 1.31
N GLU A 65 9.28 -15.74 1.03
CA GLU A 65 8.94 -16.18 -0.33
C GLU A 65 8.49 -15.00 -1.18
N ARG A 66 7.57 -14.18 -0.66
CA ARG A 66 6.93 -13.11 -1.40
C ARG A 66 6.75 -11.85 -0.57
N VAL A 67 6.82 -10.70 -1.24
CA VAL A 67 6.40 -9.40 -0.69
C VAL A 67 5.52 -8.69 -1.71
N PHE A 68 4.46 -8.06 -1.23
CA PHE A 68 3.54 -7.29 -2.07
C PHE A 68 3.85 -5.79 -1.99
N ILE A 69 3.81 -5.11 -3.13
CA ILE A 69 3.83 -3.64 -3.20
C ILE A 69 2.43 -3.20 -3.60
N THR A 70 1.74 -2.50 -2.70
CA THR A 70 0.34 -2.10 -2.85
C THR A 70 0.16 -0.60 -3.11
N GLY A 71 -1.05 -0.20 -3.46
CA GLY A 71 -1.42 1.19 -3.70
C GLY A 71 -1.51 2.06 -2.45
N GLY A 72 -1.73 1.46 -1.27
CA GLY A 72 -1.94 2.22 -0.04
C GLY A 72 -1.73 1.47 1.26
N GLU A 73 -1.75 2.23 2.35
CA GLU A 73 -1.52 1.71 3.72
C GLU A 73 -2.63 0.74 4.17
N LYS A 74 -3.87 0.99 3.77
CA LYS A 74 -5.01 0.13 4.07
C LYS A 74 -4.77 -1.29 3.55
N ASP A 75 -4.23 -1.39 2.36
CA ASP A 75 -3.97 -2.66 1.68
C ASP A 75 -2.85 -3.45 2.35
N VAL A 76 -1.80 -2.75 2.78
CA VAL A 76 -0.72 -3.35 3.59
C VAL A 76 -1.27 -3.94 4.88
N LEU A 77 -2.17 -3.23 5.56
CA LEU A 77 -2.81 -3.73 6.80
C LEU A 77 -3.75 -4.90 6.52
N SER A 78 -4.47 -4.87 5.41
CA SER A 78 -5.34 -5.97 4.98
C SER A 78 -4.53 -7.23 4.68
N LEU A 79 -3.45 -7.11 3.92
CA LEU A 79 -2.52 -8.22 3.66
C LEU A 79 -1.94 -8.80 4.97
N ALA A 80 -1.50 -7.93 5.89
CA ALA A 80 -0.94 -8.37 7.17
C ALA A 80 -1.97 -9.12 8.03
N ALA A 81 -3.25 -8.71 8.01
CA ALA A 81 -4.33 -9.41 8.70
C ALA A 81 -4.56 -10.83 8.17
N HIS A 82 -4.21 -11.09 6.91
CA HIS A 82 -4.28 -12.40 6.24
C HIS A 82 -2.94 -13.13 6.17
N GLY A 83 -1.91 -12.68 6.90
CA GLY A 83 -0.62 -13.36 7.01
C GLY A 83 0.38 -13.09 5.87
N PHE A 84 0.15 -12.07 5.05
CA PHE A 84 1.02 -11.69 3.94
C PHE A 84 1.88 -10.46 4.28
N TYR A 85 3.05 -10.39 3.69
CA TYR A 85 3.95 -9.24 3.81
C TYR A 85 3.72 -8.24 2.69
N GLY A 86 3.50 -7.00 3.05
CA GLY A 86 3.29 -5.93 2.09
C GLY A 86 3.91 -4.61 2.51
N ILE A 87 4.18 -3.78 1.52
CA ILE A 87 4.56 -2.38 1.68
C ILE A 87 3.74 -1.50 0.75
N ALA A 88 3.66 -0.23 1.06
CA ALA A 88 3.11 0.77 0.15
C ALA A 88 4.02 2.00 0.08
N PHE A 89 4.23 2.51 -1.13
CA PHE A 89 4.71 3.86 -1.36
C PHE A 89 3.57 4.86 -1.16
N ASN A 90 3.83 6.16 -1.30
CA ASN A 90 2.79 7.17 -1.02
C ASN A 90 1.55 7.07 -1.94
N SER A 91 1.71 6.49 -3.13
CA SER A 91 0.64 6.18 -4.09
C SER A 91 1.15 5.18 -5.13
N GLU A 92 0.27 4.59 -5.94
CA GLU A 92 0.63 3.72 -7.07
C GLU A 92 1.50 4.43 -8.11
N THR A 93 1.25 5.73 -8.33
CA THR A 93 2.03 6.56 -9.25
C THR A 93 3.36 7.05 -8.68
N ALA A 94 3.64 6.77 -7.39
CA ALA A 94 4.90 7.14 -6.79
C ALA A 94 6.06 6.38 -7.42
N LYS A 95 7.19 7.07 -7.61
CA LYS A 95 8.41 6.42 -8.10
C LYS A 95 8.85 5.34 -7.10
N VAL A 96 9.10 4.13 -7.60
CA VAL A 96 9.70 3.05 -6.83
C VAL A 96 11.21 3.22 -6.86
N PRO A 97 11.89 3.49 -5.72
CA PRO A 97 13.34 3.63 -5.69
C PRO A 97 14.01 2.28 -5.98
N GLU A 98 14.95 2.27 -6.90
CA GLU A 98 15.62 1.03 -7.33
C GLU A 98 16.44 0.39 -6.21
N ASP A 99 17.09 1.19 -5.37
CA ASP A 99 17.81 0.71 -4.19
C ASP A 99 16.91 -0.07 -3.23
N LYS A 100 15.66 0.37 -3.06
CA LYS A 100 14.68 -0.32 -2.23
C LYS A 100 14.17 -1.61 -2.88
N LEU A 101 13.99 -1.61 -4.19
CA LEU A 101 13.62 -2.82 -4.90
C LEU A 101 14.73 -3.87 -4.86
N LYS A 102 15.99 -3.44 -5.01
CA LYS A 102 17.16 -4.30 -4.82
C LYS A 102 17.19 -4.91 -3.43
N GLU A 103 17.02 -4.10 -2.36
CA GLU A 103 16.97 -4.59 -0.99
C GLU A 103 15.84 -5.62 -0.77
N LEU A 104 14.67 -5.41 -1.39
CA LEU A 104 13.58 -6.40 -1.36
C LEU A 104 13.96 -7.69 -2.08
N SER A 105 14.61 -7.61 -3.23
CA SER A 105 15.02 -8.80 -4.00
C SER A 105 16.09 -9.63 -3.30
N GLU A 106 16.87 -9.04 -2.39
CA GLU A 106 17.83 -9.76 -1.53
C GLU A 106 17.13 -10.48 -0.35
N ARG A 107 15.92 -10.05 0.01
CA ARG A 107 15.13 -10.57 1.14
C ARG A 107 14.04 -11.54 0.70
N PHE A 108 13.45 -11.33 -0.46
CA PHE A 108 12.29 -12.10 -0.94
C PHE A 108 12.58 -12.72 -2.30
N LYS A 109 12.07 -13.94 -2.50
CA LYS A 109 12.25 -14.64 -3.78
C LYS A 109 11.43 -14.00 -4.90
N GLU A 110 10.32 -13.34 -4.57
CA GLU A 110 9.43 -12.69 -5.52
C GLU A 110 8.87 -11.39 -4.95
N ILE A 111 8.82 -10.35 -5.78
CA ILE A 111 8.18 -9.07 -5.49
C ILE A 111 6.94 -8.95 -6.39
N ILE A 112 5.77 -8.77 -5.80
CA ILE A 112 4.50 -8.72 -6.55
C ILE A 112 3.89 -7.33 -6.44
N PHE A 113 3.70 -6.66 -7.58
CA PHE A 113 2.92 -5.42 -7.63
C PHE A 113 1.43 -5.76 -7.61
N LEU A 114 0.76 -5.38 -6.52
CA LEU A 114 -0.65 -5.59 -6.25
C LEU A 114 -1.33 -4.23 -6.10
N TYR A 115 -1.61 -3.59 -7.24
CA TYR A 115 -2.26 -2.30 -7.32
C TYR A 115 -3.77 -2.45 -7.55
N ASP A 116 -4.48 -1.33 -7.49
CA ASP A 116 -5.93 -1.30 -7.70
C ASP A 116 -6.31 -1.92 -9.05
N SER A 117 -7.50 -2.50 -9.14
CA SER A 117 -8.05 -3.06 -10.38
C SER A 117 -8.66 -2.00 -11.30
N ASP A 118 -8.50 -0.71 -10.97
CA ASP A 118 -8.89 0.38 -11.86
C ASP A 118 -7.84 0.62 -12.97
N GLU A 119 -8.19 1.48 -13.93
CA GLU A 119 -7.33 1.77 -15.10
C GLU A 119 -5.93 2.24 -14.69
N THR A 120 -5.84 3.08 -13.65
CA THR A 120 -4.57 3.59 -13.15
C THR A 120 -3.72 2.49 -12.55
N GLY A 121 -4.26 1.69 -11.63
CA GLY A 121 -3.52 0.62 -10.98
C GLY A 121 -3.07 -0.48 -11.96
N ILE A 122 -3.92 -0.83 -12.93
CA ILE A 122 -3.56 -1.77 -14.00
C ILE A 122 -2.40 -1.24 -14.84
N LYS A 123 -2.45 0.02 -15.26
CA LYS A 123 -1.40 0.66 -16.04
C LYS A 123 -0.08 0.72 -15.25
N GLU A 124 -0.11 1.30 -14.07
CA GLU A 124 1.08 1.50 -13.24
C GLU A 124 1.74 0.15 -12.86
N SER A 125 0.96 -0.89 -12.50
CA SER A 125 1.53 -2.20 -12.19
C SER A 125 2.21 -2.85 -13.39
N LYS A 126 1.67 -2.70 -14.60
CA LYS A 126 2.31 -3.17 -15.84
C LYS A 126 3.63 -2.45 -16.09
N GLU A 127 3.63 -1.12 -15.99
CA GLU A 127 4.83 -0.30 -16.20
C GLU A 127 5.93 -0.67 -15.20
N ARG A 128 5.61 -0.88 -13.90
CA ARG A 128 6.58 -1.31 -12.89
C ARG A 128 7.21 -2.66 -13.22
N VAL A 129 6.42 -3.63 -13.67
CA VAL A 129 6.97 -4.94 -14.08
C VAL A 129 7.89 -4.76 -15.28
N GLU A 130 7.49 -4.01 -16.31
CA GLU A 130 8.34 -3.76 -17.50
C GLU A 130 9.65 -3.06 -17.13
N ASP A 131 9.63 -2.09 -16.23
CA ASP A 131 10.82 -1.36 -15.78
C ASP A 131 11.83 -2.26 -15.07
N PHE A 132 11.39 -3.31 -14.37
CA PHE A 132 12.23 -4.05 -13.44
C PHE A 132 12.44 -5.53 -13.75
N LYS A 133 11.61 -6.18 -14.57
CA LYS A 133 11.63 -7.63 -14.83
C LYS A 133 12.97 -8.19 -15.37
N ASN A 134 13.77 -7.37 -16.03
CA ASN A 134 15.06 -7.78 -16.54
C ASN A 134 16.17 -7.83 -15.47
N ARG A 135 15.92 -7.28 -14.28
CA ARG A 135 16.88 -7.14 -13.20
C ARG A 135 16.46 -7.86 -11.91
N TYR A 136 15.18 -8.00 -11.69
CA TYR A 136 14.61 -8.56 -10.47
C TYR A 136 13.48 -9.52 -10.77
N ASN A 137 13.24 -10.49 -9.90
CA ASN A 137 12.07 -11.36 -10.00
C ASN A 137 10.82 -10.60 -9.52
N VAL A 138 10.24 -9.87 -10.43
CA VAL A 138 9.04 -9.07 -10.21
C VAL A 138 7.89 -9.57 -11.07
N SER A 139 6.72 -9.56 -10.52
CA SER A 139 5.46 -9.87 -11.20
C SER A 139 4.36 -8.90 -10.80
N ARG A 140 3.21 -9.01 -11.42
CA ARG A 140 1.98 -8.32 -10.99
C ARG A 140 0.89 -9.35 -10.74
N LEU A 141 0.03 -9.05 -9.80
CA LEU A 141 -1.19 -9.79 -9.53
C LEU A 141 -2.39 -8.90 -9.83
N GLN A 142 -3.31 -9.39 -10.65
CA GLN A 142 -4.56 -8.71 -10.95
C GLN A 142 -5.69 -9.33 -10.14
N LEU A 143 -6.35 -8.53 -9.30
CA LEU A 143 -7.54 -9.00 -8.57
C LEU A 143 -8.72 -9.12 -9.55
N PRO A 144 -9.60 -10.13 -9.39
CA PRO A 144 -10.81 -10.30 -10.18
C PRO A 144 -11.93 -9.38 -9.66
N LEU A 145 -11.67 -8.06 -9.69
CA LEU A 145 -12.57 -7.02 -9.22
C LEU A 145 -12.96 -6.09 -10.37
N GLU A 146 -14.13 -5.45 -10.25
CA GLU A 146 -14.65 -4.56 -11.30
C GLU A 146 -13.85 -3.27 -11.51
N GLY A 147 -12.96 -2.89 -10.59
CA GLY A 147 -12.21 -1.64 -10.63
C GLY A 147 -13.04 -0.40 -10.29
N SER A 148 -14.21 -0.60 -9.71
CA SER A 148 -15.09 0.47 -9.26
C SER A 148 -14.59 1.11 -7.96
N LYS A 149 -15.14 2.28 -7.57
CA LYS A 149 -14.78 2.93 -6.30
C LYS A 149 -15.05 2.09 -5.04
N LYS A 150 -15.85 1.04 -5.17
CA LYS A 150 -16.25 0.17 -4.07
C LYS A 150 -15.54 -1.18 -4.08
N GLU A 151 -14.89 -1.51 -5.19
CA GLU A 151 -14.43 -2.85 -5.43
C GLU A 151 -13.21 -2.82 -6.37
N LYS A 152 -12.04 -2.50 -5.82
CA LYS A 152 -10.85 -2.31 -6.63
C LYS A 152 -9.52 -2.75 -6.01
N ASP A 153 -9.42 -2.80 -4.69
CA ASP A 153 -8.18 -3.09 -3.98
C ASP A 153 -8.26 -4.39 -3.17
N ILE A 154 -7.14 -4.83 -2.61
CA ILE A 154 -7.07 -6.07 -1.83
C ILE A 154 -7.93 -6.03 -0.56
N SER A 155 -8.14 -4.84 0.01
CA SER A 155 -9.03 -4.70 1.17
C SER A 155 -10.48 -4.93 0.77
N ASP A 156 -10.87 -4.46 -0.41
CA ASP A 156 -12.21 -4.70 -0.96
C ASP A 156 -12.38 -6.18 -1.32
N TYR A 157 -11.33 -6.82 -1.89
CA TYR A 157 -11.33 -8.25 -2.22
C TYR A 157 -11.68 -9.12 -1.00
N PHE A 158 -11.05 -8.88 0.14
CA PHE A 158 -11.38 -9.60 1.36
C PHE A 158 -12.73 -9.15 1.97
N ALA A 159 -13.10 -7.88 1.85
CA ALA A 159 -14.35 -7.36 2.39
C ALA A 159 -15.60 -7.94 1.72
N ILE A 160 -15.52 -8.35 0.45
CA ILE A 160 -16.62 -9.02 -0.26
C ILE A 160 -16.73 -10.52 0.04
N GLY A 161 -15.85 -11.05 0.93
CA GLY A 161 -15.95 -12.40 1.47
C GLY A 161 -14.94 -13.40 0.92
N ASN A 162 -14.00 -12.99 0.06
CA ASN A 162 -12.92 -13.88 -0.35
C ASN A 162 -12.00 -14.20 0.84
N THR A 163 -11.52 -15.42 0.90
CA THR A 163 -10.68 -15.93 1.98
C THR A 163 -9.19 -15.81 1.68
N THR A 164 -8.36 -16.13 2.67
CA THR A 164 -6.91 -16.25 2.49
C THR A 164 -6.57 -17.37 1.48
N GLU A 165 -7.32 -18.47 1.51
CA GLU A 165 -7.18 -19.62 0.62
C GLU A 165 -7.48 -19.22 -0.83
N ASP A 166 -8.57 -18.47 -1.07
CA ASP A 166 -8.91 -17.94 -2.40
C ASP A 166 -7.79 -17.05 -2.95
N PHE A 167 -7.20 -16.22 -2.08
CA PHE A 167 -6.08 -15.36 -2.49
C PHE A 167 -4.81 -16.16 -2.81
N VAL A 168 -4.51 -17.22 -2.05
CA VAL A 168 -3.38 -18.13 -2.36
C VAL A 168 -3.60 -18.85 -3.68
N GLU A 169 -4.82 -19.29 -3.97
CA GLU A 169 -5.19 -19.93 -5.24
C GLU A 169 -4.98 -18.95 -6.40
N LEU A 170 -5.48 -17.72 -6.29
CA LEU A 170 -5.32 -16.67 -7.29
C LEU A 170 -3.84 -16.38 -7.60
N ILE A 171 -2.98 -16.30 -6.57
CA ILE A 171 -1.54 -16.12 -6.75
C ILE A 171 -0.93 -17.28 -7.57
N ASN A 172 -1.37 -18.51 -7.31
CA ASN A 172 -0.84 -19.69 -8.00
C ASN A 172 -1.32 -19.77 -9.44
N GLU A 173 -2.58 -19.44 -9.72
CA GLU A 173 -3.17 -19.45 -11.07
C GLU A 173 -2.51 -18.43 -12.01
N GLN A 174 -2.22 -17.24 -11.55
CA GLN A 174 -1.64 -16.19 -12.40
C GLN A 174 -0.12 -16.37 -12.66
N ARG A 175 0.49 -17.43 -12.12
CA ARG A 175 1.89 -17.82 -12.38
C ARG A 175 2.05 -18.77 -13.58
N THR A 176 0.96 -19.32 -14.06
CA THR A 176 0.94 -20.21 -15.24
C THR A 176 0.78 -19.40 -16.51
#